data_a4ec0c4c41035b0e82024bae726d34fa
#
_entry.id   a4ec0c4c41035b0e82024bae726d34fa
#
_cell.length_a   1.000
_cell.length_b   1.000
_cell.length_c   1.000
_cell.angle_alpha   90.00
_cell.angle_beta   90.00
_cell.angle_gamma   90.00
#
_symmetry.space_group_name_H-M   'P 1'
#
loop_
_entity.id
_entity.type
_entity.pdbx_description
1 polymer ?
#
loop_
_entity_poly.entity_id
_entity_poly.type
_entity_poly.pdbx_seq_one_letter_code
_entity_poly.pdbx_strand_id
1 'polypeptide(L)'
;MLQTIAINNTLAAINDNIAQGFAAHDLGDEEEKLAHARAAFLLIGELREIADSSRDALDLQTFFDTVAAYENATRSLLELLLA
;
A
#
# COMPACT_ATOMS: atom_id res chain seq x y z
N MET A 1 6.05 18.92 -0.45
CA MET A 1 6.04 18.55 -1.87
C MET A 1 6.71 17.20 -2.14
N LEU A 2 7.97 17.00 -1.73
CA LEU A 2 8.65 15.72 -1.89
C LEU A 2 7.92 14.61 -1.15
N GLN A 3 7.40 14.88 0.03
CA GLN A 3 6.66 13.90 0.82
C GLN A 3 5.38 13.44 0.11
N THR A 4 4.66 14.37 -0.52
CA THR A 4 3.45 14.04 -1.27
C THR A 4 3.76 13.16 -2.47
N ILE A 5 4.85 13.45 -3.18
CA ILE A 5 5.30 12.64 -4.31
C ILE A 5 5.66 11.23 -3.84
N ALA A 6 6.42 11.12 -2.74
CA ALA A 6 6.81 9.83 -2.17
C ALA A 6 5.59 9.02 -1.74
N ILE A 7 4.62 9.66 -1.09
CA ILE A 7 3.36 9.02 -0.68
C ILE A 7 2.61 8.48 -1.90
N ASN A 8 2.44 9.31 -2.93
CA ASN A 8 1.69 8.92 -4.13
C ASN A 8 2.38 7.78 -4.87
N ASN A 9 3.71 7.83 -5.00
CA ASN A 9 4.48 6.77 -5.65
C ASN A 9 4.37 5.45 -4.88
N THR A 10 4.44 5.50 -3.55
CA THR A 10 4.31 4.32 -2.71
C THR A 10 2.91 3.73 -2.81
N LEU A 11 1.85 4.58 -2.79
CA LEU A 11 0.48 4.13 -2.96
C LEU A 11 0.25 3.47 -4.32
N ALA A 12 0.81 4.04 -5.39
CA ALA A 12 0.70 3.45 -6.71
C ALA A 12 1.34 2.06 -6.76
N ALA A 13 2.52 1.90 -6.14
CA ALA A 13 3.19 0.61 -6.07
C ALA A 13 2.42 -0.40 -5.23
N ILE A 14 1.81 0.03 -4.11
CA ILE A 14 0.96 -0.84 -3.29
C ILE A 14 -0.23 -1.34 -4.11
N ASN A 15 -0.94 -0.44 -4.76
CA ASN A 15 -2.12 -0.78 -5.54
C ASN A 15 -1.78 -1.72 -6.69
N ASP A 16 -0.66 -1.49 -7.35
CA ASP A 16 -0.19 -2.35 -8.44
C ASP A 16 0.10 -3.76 -7.94
N ASN A 17 0.80 -3.91 -6.82
CA ASN A 17 1.11 -5.23 -6.26
C ASN A 17 -0.15 -5.96 -5.81
N ILE A 18 -1.10 -5.26 -5.20
CA ILE A 18 -2.36 -5.89 -4.78
C ILE A 18 -3.14 -6.36 -6.01
N ALA A 19 -3.22 -5.54 -7.06
CA ALA A 19 -3.91 -5.92 -8.30
C ALA A 19 -3.27 -7.14 -8.94
N GLN A 20 -1.94 -7.18 -9.00
CA GLN A 20 -1.21 -8.33 -9.55
C GLN A 20 -1.38 -9.56 -8.67
N GLY A 21 -1.45 -9.38 -7.34
CA GLY A 21 -1.73 -10.47 -6.41
C GLY A 21 -3.10 -11.11 -6.67
N PHE A 22 -4.14 -10.31 -6.88
CA PHE A 22 -5.47 -10.82 -7.22
C PHE A 22 -5.47 -11.51 -8.59
N ALA A 23 -4.75 -10.97 -9.57
CA ALA A 23 -4.62 -11.61 -10.88
C ALA A 23 -3.95 -12.98 -10.74
N ALA A 24 -2.90 -13.09 -9.94
CA ALA A 24 -2.24 -14.37 -9.66
C ALA A 24 -3.18 -15.34 -8.95
N HIS A 25 -3.97 -14.85 -8.01
CA HIS A 25 -4.98 -15.67 -7.31
C HIS A 25 -5.98 -16.26 -8.31
N ASP A 26 -6.47 -15.45 -9.24
CA ASP A 26 -7.43 -15.89 -10.24
C ASP A 26 -6.85 -16.95 -11.17
N LEU A 27 -5.53 -16.94 -11.38
CA LEU A 27 -4.82 -17.94 -12.17
C LEU A 27 -4.41 -19.17 -11.36
N GLY A 28 -4.68 -19.19 -10.06
CA GLY A 28 -4.27 -20.28 -9.18
C GLY A 28 -2.78 -20.29 -8.86
N ASP A 29 -2.07 -19.19 -9.09
CA ASP A 29 -0.64 -19.07 -8.84
C ASP A 29 -0.39 -18.53 -7.43
N GLU A 30 -0.36 -19.42 -6.44
CA GLU A 30 -0.16 -19.07 -5.04
C GLU A 30 1.21 -18.44 -4.79
N GLU A 31 2.25 -18.88 -5.48
CA GLU A 31 3.59 -18.35 -5.30
C GLU A 31 3.66 -16.87 -5.68
N GLU A 32 3.12 -16.52 -6.85
CA GLU A 32 3.07 -15.14 -7.32
C GLU A 32 2.14 -14.29 -6.45
N LYS A 33 1.00 -14.84 -6.04
CA LYS A 33 0.08 -14.16 -5.12
C LYS A 33 0.80 -13.75 -3.84
N LEU A 34 1.53 -14.67 -3.21
CA LEU A 34 2.25 -14.40 -1.98
C LEU A 34 3.42 -13.45 -2.18
N ALA A 35 4.10 -13.52 -3.33
CA ALA A 35 5.18 -12.59 -3.65
C ALA A 35 4.67 -11.16 -3.74
N HIS A 36 3.56 -10.94 -4.42
CA HIS A 36 2.94 -9.62 -4.53
C HIS A 36 2.34 -9.15 -3.19
N ALA A 37 1.77 -10.05 -2.41
CA ALA A 37 1.26 -9.73 -1.08
C ALA A 37 2.40 -9.27 -0.16
N ARG A 38 3.54 -9.94 -0.21
CA ARG A 38 4.73 -9.56 0.57
C ARG A 38 5.25 -8.20 0.16
N ALA A 39 5.34 -7.94 -1.15
CA ALA A 39 5.77 -6.64 -1.67
C ALA A 39 4.83 -5.54 -1.20
N ALA A 40 3.52 -5.76 -1.27
CA ALA A 40 2.52 -4.80 -0.79
C ALA A 40 2.68 -4.54 0.72
N PHE A 41 2.89 -5.58 1.50
CA PHE A 41 3.09 -5.45 2.96
C PHE A 41 4.28 -4.55 3.28
N LEU A 42 5.41 -4.76 2.61
CA LEU A 42 6.61 -3.95 2.83
C LEU A 42 6.37 -2.48 2.42
N LEU A 43 5.69 -2.27 1.31
CA LEU A 43 5.36 -0.91 0.83
C LEU A 43 4.38 -0.20 1.76
N ILE A 44 3.43 -0.91 2.35
CA ILE A 44 2.52 -0.35 3.34
C ILE A 44 3.30 0.13 4.57
N GLY A 45 4.31 -0.64 4.99
CA GLY A 45 5.22 -0.24 6.06
C GLY A 45 5.99 1.02 5.72
N GLU A 46 6.49 1.14 4.47
CA GLU A 46 7.15 2.35 3.99
C GLU A 46 6.21 3.55 3.99
N LEU A 47 4.97 3.36 3.56
CA LEU A 47 3.97 4.42 3.57
C LEU A 47 3.76 4.97 4.99
N ARG A 48 3.67 4.09 5.96
CA ARG A 48 3.53 4.47 7.36
C ARG A 48 4.74 5.27 7.83
N GLU A 49 5.95 4.83 7.50
CA GLU A 49 7.17 5.53 7.88
C GLU A 49 7.24 6.91 7.25
N ILE A 50 6.87 7.06 5.98
CA ILE A 50 6.83 8.35 5.31
C ILE A 50 5.83 9.28 6.01
N ALA A 51 4.65 8.79 6.32
CA ALA A 51 3.61 9.58 6.99
C ALA A 51 4.07 10.02 8.38
N ASP A 52 4.65 9.11 9.16
CA ASP A 52 5.11 9.40 10.52
C ASP A 52 6.27 10.40 10.52
N SER A 53 7.24 10.23 9.64
CA SER A 53 8.41 11.12 9.56
C SER A 53 8.09 12.47 8.93
N SER A 54 7.01 12.58 8.18
CA SER A 54 6.61 13.80 7.49
C SER A 54 5.38 14.48 8.13
N ARG A 55 4.94 14.00 9.28
CA ARG A 55 3.70 14.46 9.91
C ARG A 55 3.64 15.96 10.08
N ASP A 56 4.76 16.58 10.49
CA ASP A 56 4.82 18.02 10.72
C ASP A 56 4.92 18.83 9.42
N ALA A 57 5.33 18.18 8.32
CA ALA A 57 5.47 18.80 7.02
C ALA A 57 4.21 18.67 6.15
N LEU A 58 3.29 17.77 6.50
CA LEU A 58 2.04 17.56 5.78
C LEU A 58 0.95 18.45 6.36
N ASP A 59 0.09 18.99 5.52
CA ASP A 59 -1.11 19.63 6.03
C ASP A 59 -2.05 18.55 6.60
N LEU A 60 -3.02 18.98 7.39
CA LEU A 60 -3.91 18.09 8.12
C LEU A 60 -4.74 17.20 7.18
N GLN A 61 -5.21 17.78 6.07
CA GLN A 61 -6.02 17.04 5.10
C GLN A 61 -5.19 15.95 4.44
N THR A 62 -3.99 16.28 3.98
CA THR A 62 -3.08 15.31 3.36
C THR A 62 -2.71 14.19 4.34
N PHE A 63 -2.49 14.53 5.59
CA PHE A 63 -2.20 13.52 6.61
C PHE A 63 -3.38 12.56 6.80
N PHE A 64 -4.60 13.08 6.93
CA PHE A 64 -5.79 12.25 7.06
C PHE A 64 -6.05 11.41 5.83
N ASP A 65 -5.83 11.95 4.63
CA ASP A 65 -5.98 11.21 3.37
C ASP A 65 -4.98 10.06 3.31
N THR A 66 -3.76 10.29 3.80
CA THR A 66 -2.71 9.26 3.83
C THR A 66 -3.07 8.15 4.82
N VAL A 67 -3.60 8.50 5.98
CA VAL A 67 -4.07 7.51 6.97
C VAL A 67 -5.20 6.66 6.38
N ALA A 68 -6.16 7.29 5.71
CA ALA A 68 -7.26 6.58 5.07
C ALA A 68 -6.75 5.63 3.98
N ALA A 69 -5.78 6.09 3.18
CA ALA A 69 -5.17 5.26 2.15
C ALA A 69 -4.41 4.07 2.74
N TYR A 70 -3.70 4.27 3.85
CA TYR A 70 -3.03 3.20 4.59
C TYR A 70 -4.03 2.14 5.06
N GLU A 71 -5.14 2.59 5.66
CA GLU A 71 -6.18 1.67 6.14
C GLU A 71 -6.81 0.88 5.00
N ASN A 72 -7.11 1.54 3.88
CA ASN A 72 -7.69 0.89 2.70
C ASN A 72 -6.71 -0.12 2.10
N ALA A 73 -5.43 0.22 2.01
CA ALA A 73 -4.40 -0.68 1.49
C ALA A 73 -4.26 -1.91 2.38
N THR A 74 -4.27 -1.71 3.70
CA THR A 74 -4.19 -2.82 4.66
C THR A 74 -5.38 -3.75 4.50
N ARG A 75 -6.59 -3.20 4.35
CA ARG A 75 -7.79 -4.00 4.13
C ARG A 75 -7.72 -4.80 2.85
N SER A 76 -7.27 -4.16 1.76
CA SER A 76 -7.13 -4.84 0.46
C SER A 76 -6.11 -5.96 0.53
N LEU A 77 -5.01 -5.76 1.24
CA LEU A 77 -4.01 -6.80 1.45
C LEU A 77 -4.60 -7.99 2.22
N LEU A 78 -5.37 -7.73 3.27
CA LEU A 78 -6.04 -8.79 4.02
C LEU A 78 -7.02 -9.56 3.16
N GLU A 79 -7.79 -8.88 2.31
CA GLU A 79 -8.70 -9.52 1.36
C GLU A 79 -7.93 -10.45 0.43
N LEU A 80 -6.78 -10.01 -0.07
CA LEU A 80 -5.93 -10.84 -0.93
C LEU A 80 -5.45 -12.08 -0.20
N LEU A 81 -4.97 -11.93 1.04
CA LEU A 81 -4.44 -13.05 1.83
C LEU A 81 -5.53 -14.05 2.21
N LEU A 82 -6.76 -13.60 2.38
CA LEU A 82 -7.89 -14.45 2.74
C LEU A 82 -8.65 -15.01 1.53
N ALA A 83 -8.29 -14.59 0.36
CA ALA A 83 -8.96 -15.01 -0.88
C ALA A 83 -8.79 -16.50 -1.22
#